data_46ebd606f92baec65c2cdc9ae7a5b26f
#
_entry.id   46ebd606f92baec65c2cdc9ae7a5b26f
#
_cell.length_a   1.000
_cell.length_b   1.000
_cell.length_c   1.000
_cell.angle_alpha   90.00
_cell.angle_beta   90.00
_cell.angle_gamma   90.00
#
_symmetry.space_group_name_H-M   'P 1'
#
loop_
_entity.id
_entity.type
_entity.pdbx_description
1 polymer ?
#
loop_
_entity_poly.entity_id
_entity_poly.type
_entity_poly.pdbx_seq_one_letter_code
_entity_poly.pdbx_strand_id
1 'polypeptide(L)'
;MENNHKVINIIDKNVDKIEDLIDIKIDLWREHVLFSGLWWMGVVLSIVPWIIWFMIRKRQSTDLLMYVGFYVMSISIMLDIIGDQIGLWHYRYHVIPVLPTYFPWDMTLMPITIMVMLQIHPKKNPWIKAIFFAILSSYVAEPFFTWLTVYNPVRWRFTYSVPIQIAIFMGAYWFSLRIKFTPLSEKDS
;
A
#
# COMPACT_ATOMS: atom_id res chain seq x y z
N MET A 1 5.14 37.92 20.58
CA MET A 1 5.98 36.78 21.04
C MET A 1 5.21 35.85 21.98
N GLU A 2 4.49 36.36 22.97
CA GLU A 2 3.74 35.57 23.95
C GLU A 2 2.67 34.63 23.33
N ASN A 3 1.97 35.07 22.28
CA ASN A 3 0.98 34.27 21.56
C ASN A 3 1.59 33.06 20.84
N ASN A 4 2.80 33.20 20.30
CA ASN A 4 3.51 32.12 19.65
C ASN A 4 3.95 31.02 20.64
N HIS A 5 4.39 31.39 21.85
CA HIS A 5 4.74 30.41 22.89
C HIS A 5 3.54 29.60 23.35
N LYS A 6 2.35 30.23 23.45
CA LYS A 6 1.10 29.49 23.78
C LYS A 6 0.73 28.47 22.70
N VAL A 7 0.83 28.86 21.41
CA VAL A 7 0.54 27.96 20.28
C VAL A 7 1.54 26.80 20.24
N ILE A 8 2.83 27.04 20.41
CA ILE A 8 3.86 26.00 20.47
C ILE A 8 3.55 25.01 21.59
N ASN A 9 3.27 25.49 22.81
CA ASN A 9 2.92 24.61 23.94
C ASN A 9 1.67 23.77 23.69
N ILE A 10 0.69 24.28 22.93
CA ILE A 10 -0.51 23.50 22.57
C ILE A 10 -0.13 22.40 21.54
N ILE A 11 0.71 22.73 20.58
CA ILE A 11 1.19 21.76 19.58
C ILE A 11 1.95 20.65 20.30
N ASP A 12 2.93 21.01 21.15
CA ASP A 12 3.76 20.03 21.87
C ASP A 12 2.91 19.09 22.73
N LYS A 13 1.97 19.64 23.52
CA LYS A 13 1.02 18.82 24.30
C LYS A 13 0.13 17.89 23.46
N ASN A 14 -0.16 18.25 22.22
CA ASN A 14 -0.90 17.35 21.33
C ASN A 14 0.01 16.24 20.78
N VAL A 15 1.29 16.56 20.52
CA VAL A 15 2.29 15.55 20.14
C VAL A 15 2.47 14.53 21.26
N ASP A 16 2.67 14.99 22.52
CA ASP A 16 2.78 14.12 23.70
C ASP A 16 1.60 13.13 23.81
N LYS A 17 0.37 13.62 23.60
CA LYS A 17 -0.82 12.75 23.61
C LYS A 17 -0.85 11.72 22.49
N ILE A 18 -0.34 12.09 21.29
CA ILE A 18 -0.23 11.16 20.17
C ILE A 18 0.79 10.08 20.50
N GLU A 19 1.93 10.45 21.10
CA GLU A 19 2.95 9.51 21.55
C GLU A 19 2.41 8.53 22.59
N ASP A 20 1.68 9.01 23.60
CA ASP A 20 1.01 8.17 24.61
C ASP A 20 0.07 7.15 23.93
N LEU A 21 -0.72 7.58 22.93
CA LEU A 21 -1.65 6.71 22.21
C LEU A 21 -0.92 5.68 21.32
N ILE A 22 0.22 6.06 20.75
CA ILE A 22 1.07 5.14 19.98
C ILE A 22 1.66 4.08 20.90
N ASP A 23 2.13 4.44 22.09
CA ASP A 23 2.65 3.48 23.07
C ASP A 23 1.57 2.48 23.50
N ILE A 24 0.37 2.96 23.81
CA ILE A 24 -0.78 2.10 24.12
C ILE A 24 -1.10 1.16 22.93
N LYS A 25 -1.05 1.67 21.68
CA LYS A 25 -1.26 0.87 20.48
C LYS A 25 -0.20 -0.24 20.35
N ILE A 26 1.06 0.07 20.63
CA ILE A 26 2.17 -0.89 20.58
C ILE A 26 2.00 -1.98 21.64
N ASP A 27 1.62 -1.61 22.87
CA ASP A 27 1.41 -2.57 23.94
C ASP A 27 0.24 -3.51 23.64
N LEU A 28 -0.92 -2.97 23.18
CA LEU A 28 -2.04 -3.78 22.72
C LEU A 28 -1.66 -4.71 21.57
N TRP A 29 -0.83 -4.22 20.64
CA TRP A 29 -0.33 -5.03 19.54
C TRP A 29 0.57 -6.18 20.03
N ARG A 30 1.47 -5.92 20.99
CA ARG A 30 2.34 -6.96 21.58
C ARG A 30 1.54 -8.04 22.28
N GLU A 31 0.49 -7.66 23.02
CA GLU A 31 -0.29 -8.58 23.82
C GLU A 31 -1.29 -9.41 22.99
N HIS A 32 -1.89 -8.81 21.95
CA HIS A 32 -3.06 -9.41 21.29
C HIS A 32 -2.89 -9.68 19.80
N VAL A 33 -1.97 -9.01 19.12
CA VAL A 33 -1.78 -9.12 17.67
C VAL A 33 -0.56 -9.92 17.31
N LEU A 34 0.58 -9.63 17.93
CA LEU A 34 1.86 -10.28 17.65
C LEU A 34 1.72 -11.81 17.79
N PHE A 35 2.22 -12.53 16.79
CA PHE A 35 2.13 -14.00 16.67
C PHE A 35 0.72 -14.58 16.58
N SER A 36 -0.32 -13.78 16.50
CA SER A 36 -1.68 -14.27 16.19
C SER A 36 -1.77 -14.86 14.77
N GLY A 37 -2.81 -15.64 14.49
CA GLY A 37 -3.02 -16.20 13.15
C GLY A 37 -3.15 -15.13 12.05
N LEU A 38 -3.79 -13.99 12.36
CA LEU A 38 -3.93 -12.88 11.41
C LEU A 38 -2.62 -12.11 11.22
N TRP A 39 -1.79 -12.02 12.24
CA TRP A 39 -0.45 -11.46 12.11
C TRP A 39 0.43 -12.34 11.21
N TRP A 40 0.44 -13.67 11.42
CA TRP A 40 1.17 -14.61 10.56
C TRP A 40 0.65 -14.58 9.12
N MET A 41 -0.66 -14.48 8.92
CA MET A 41 -1.23 -14.26 7.59
C MET A 41 -0.65 -12.98 6.95
N GLY A 42 -0.58 -11.88 7.70
CA GLY A 42 0.05 -10.63 7.22
C GLY A 42 1.52 -10.83 6.84
N VAL A 43 2.31 -11.53 7.66
CA VAL A 43 3.72 -11.85 7.35
C VAL A 43 3.85 -12.67 6.07
N VAL A 44 3.04 -13.72 5.92
CA VAL A 44 3.02 -14.58 4.73
C VAL A 44 2.64 -13.76 3.49
N LEU A 45 1.59 -12.93 3.56
CA LEU A 45 1.16 -12.07 2.47
C LEU A 45 2.19 -10.97 2.14
N SER A 46 3.06 -10.62 3.07
CA SER A 46 4.15 -9.66 2.82
C SER A 46 5.33 -10.26 2.08
N ILE A 47 5.58 -11.55 2.21
CA ILE A 47 6.79 -12.20 1.72
C ILE A 47 6.51 -13.12 0.53
N VAL A 48 5.53 -14.02 0.66
CA VAL A 48 5.30 -15.10 -0.33
C VAL A 48 4.97 -14.57 -1.73
N PRO A 49 4.13 -13.52 -1.90
CA PRO A 49 3.86 -13.02 -3.25
C PRO A 49 5.11 -12.48 -3.97
N TRP A 50 6.06 -11.89 -3.23
CA TRP A 50 7.34 -11.47 -3.80
C TRP A 50 8.15 -12.66 -4.28
N ILE A 51 8.24 -13.74 -3.49
CA ILE A 51 8.94 -14.96 -3.89
C ILE A 51 8.31 -15.52 -5.16
N ILE A 52 6.98 -15.65 -5.19
CA ILE A 52 6.25 -16.14 -6.37
C ILE A 52 6.52 -15.24 -7.58
N TRP A 53 6.41 -13.92 -7.40
CA TRP A 53 6.66 -12.98 -8.50
C TRP A 53 8.09 -13.10 -9.05
N PHE A 54 9.10 -13.21 -8.18
CA PHE A 54 10.49 -13.42 -8.60
C PHE A 54 10.69 -14.73 -9.41
N MET A 55 9.87 -15.75 -9.18
CA MET A 55 9.90 -17.00 -9.94
C MET A 55 9.24 -16.86 -11.33
N ILE A 56 8.12 -16.14 -11.42
CA ILE A 56 7.29 -16.06 -12.65
C ILE A 56 7.56 -14.81 -13.51
N ARG A 57 8.37 -13.87 -13.03
CA ARG A 57 8.63 -12.61 -13.74
C ARG A 57 9.35 -12.83 -15.06
N LYS A 58 9.09 -11.99 -16.03
CA LYS A 58 9.88 -11.89 -17.26
C LYS A 58 11.21 -11.19 -16.96
N ARG A 59 12.32 -11.92 -16.96
CA ARG A 59 13.64 -11.40 -16.57
C ARG A 59 14.04 -10.13 -17.32
N GLN A 60 13.73 -10.05 -18.61
CA GLN A 60 14.03 -8.88 -19.46
C GLN A 60 13.26 -7.61 -19.08
N SER A 61 12.15 -7.74 -18.35
CA SER A 61 11.30 -6.62 -17.92
C SER A 61 11.35 -6.40 -16.42
N THR A 62 12.27 -7.04 -15.70
CA THR A 62 12.33 -6.98 -14.23
C THR A 62 12.50 -5.55 -13.73
N ASP A 63 13.46 -4.80 -14.29
CA ASP A 63 13.77 -3.44 -13.85
C ASP A 63 12.59 -2.49 -14.08
N LEU A 64 11.96 -2.60 -15.27
CA LEU A 64 10.75 -1.84 -15.59
C LEU A 64 9.60 -2.14 -14.61
N LEU A 65 9.36 -3.43 -14.35
CA LEU A 65 8.28 -3.84 -13.44
C LEU A 65 8.57 -3.45 -11.99
N MET A 66 9.82 -3.57 -11.53
CA MET A 66 10.21 -3.10 -10.19
C MET A 66 10.00 -1.60 -10.05
N TYR A 67 10.36 -0.81 -11.05
CA TYR A 67 10.15 0.63 -11.03
C TYR A 67 8.65 0.99 -10.96
N VAL A 68 7.82 0.29 -11.74
CA VAL A 68 6.37 0.41 -11.68
C VAL A 68 5.84 -0.01 -10.30
N GLY A 69 6.37 -1.11 -9.74
CA GLY A 69 6.04 -1.55 -8.40
C GLY A 69 6.33 -0.49 -7.35
N PHE A 70 7.49 0.16 -7.40
CA PHE A 70 7.84 1.28 -6.52
C PHE A 70 6.88 2.46 -6.63
N TYR A 71 6.47 2.82 -7.86
CA TYR A 71 5.45 3.84 -8.08
C TYR A 71 4.15 3.48 -7.37
N VAL A 72 3.67 2.24 -7.57
CA VAL A 72 2.42 1.77 -6.96
C VAL A 72 2.52 1.77 -5.44
N MET A 73 3.61 1.24 -4.86
CA MET A 73 3.86 1.26 -3.42
C MET A 73 3.80 2.69 -2.86
N SER A 74 4.50 3.62 -3.50
CA SER A 74 4.59 5.01 -3.02
C SER A 74 3.23 5.68 -2.99
N ILE A 75 2.42 5.52 -4.03
CA ILE A 75 1.08 6.10 -4.09
C ILE A 75 0.14 5.40 -3.11
N SER A 76 0.18 4.06 -3.03
CA SER A 76 -0.67 3.29 -2.13
C SER A 76 -0.41 3.65 -0.66
N ILE A 77 0.84 3.63 -0.23
CA ILE A 77 1.24 4.00 1.13
C ILE A 77 0.80 5.43 1.45
N MET A 78 1.01 6.38 0.53
CA MET A 78 0.64 7.79 0.74
C MET A 78 -0.88 7.95 0.93
N LEU A 79 -1.68 7.28 0.09
CA LEU A 79 -3.13 7.32 0.20
C LEU A 79 -3.62 6.64 1.48
N ASP A 80 -2.99 5.54 1.87
CA ASP A 80 -3.35 4.77 3.06
C ASP A 80 -3.04 5.56 4.34
N ILE A 81 -1.87 6.18 4.42
CA ILE A 81 -1.51 7.08 5.51
C ILE A 81 -2.53 8.23 5.63
N ILE A 82 -2.87 8.89 4.52
CA ILE A 82 -3.84 9.99 4.53
C ILE A 82 -5.20 9.49 5.01
N GLY A 83 -5.68 8.36 4.46
CA GLY A 83 -6.99 7.81 4.80
C GLY A 83 -7.10 7.39 6.27
N ASP A 84 -6.07 6.75 6.81
CA ASP A 84 -6.00 6.37 8.22
C ASP A 84 -5.98 7.61 9.12
N GLN A 85 -5.11 8.58 8.84
CA GLN A 85 -4.94 9.78 9.66
C GLN A 85 -6.18 10.68 9.70
N ILE A 86 -6.97 10.73 8.64
CA ILE A 86 -8.25 11.50 8.64
C ILE A 86 -9.46 10.64 9.05
N GLY A 87 -9.22 9.38 9.46
CA GLY A 87 -10.23 8.48 10.01
C GLY A 87 -11.25 7.96 9.01
N LEU A 88 -10.85 7.75 7.74
CA LEU A 88 -11.69 7.11 6.74
C LEU A 88 -11.78 5.60 6.97
N TRP A 89 -10.65 4.99 7.29
CA TRP A 89 -10.49 3.58 7.64
C TRP A 89 -9.36 3.39 8.64
N HIS A 90 -9.21 2.18 9.18
CA HIS A 90 -8.02 1.76 9.91
C HIS A 90 -7.85 0.24 9.83
N TYR A 91 -6.64 -0.21 10.17
CA TYR A 91 -6.30 -1.63 10.25
C TYR A 91 -6.09 -2.06 11.70
N ARG A 92 -6.56 -3.27 12.06
CA ARG A 92 -6.46 -3.81 13.42
C ARG A 92 -5.26 -4.71 13.61
N TYR A 93 -4.84 -5.43 12.55
CA TYR A 93 -3.79 -6.45 12.61
C TYR A 93 -2.59 -6.03 11.77
N HIS A 94 -1.89 -4.99 12.21
CA HIS A 94 -0.66 -4.55 11.54
C HIS A 94 0.46 -5.60 11.69
N VAL A 95 1.27 -5.81 10.65
CA VAL A 95 2.53 -6.55 10.75
C VAL A 95 3.55 -5.73 11.55
N ILE A 96 3.59 -4.42 11.32
CA ILE A 96 4.42 -3.45 12.02
C ILE A 96 3.49 -2.38 12.63
N PRO A 97 3.38 -2.27 13.96
CA PRO A 97 2.35 -1.48 14.64
C PRO A 97 2.46 0.03 14.43
N VAL A 98 3.68 0.53 14.21
CA VAL A 98 3.96 1.98 14.06
C VAL A 98 3.63 2.52 12.66
N LEU A 99 3.42 1.65 11.68
CA LEU A 99 3.10 2.09 10.32
C LEU A 99 1.58 2.26 10.17
N PRO A 100 1.08 3.44 9.83
CA PRO A 100 -0.34 3.67 9.57
C PRO A 100 -0.75 3.22 8.16
N THR A 101 -0.29 2.06 7.74
CA THR A 101 -0.52 1.43 6.44
C THR A 101 -0.62 -0.08 6.63
N TYR A 102 -1.35 -0.77 5.79
CA TYR A 102 -1.38 -2.22 5.83
C TYR A 102 -0.31 -2.80 4.91
N PHE A 103 0.86 -3.05 5.49
CA PHE A 103 2.07 -3.51 4.80
C PHE A 103 1.83 -4.61 3.74
N PRO A 104 1.07 -5.69 4.01
CA PRO A 104 0.79 -6.72 3.01
C PRO A 104 0.08 -6.19 1.76
N TRP A 105 -0.83 -5.22 1.92
CA TRP A 105 -1.58 -4.67 0.80
C TRP A 105 -0.73 -3.69 -0.01
N ASP A 106 -0.18 -2.67 0.63
CA ASP A 106 0.45 -1.55 -0.04
C ASP A 106 1.83 -1.87 -0.62
N MET A 107 2.60 -2.70 0.09
CA MET A 107 3.96 -3.04 -0.33
C MET A 107 4.07 -4.37 -1.07
N THR A 108 2.99 -5.16 -1.14
CA THR A 108 3.07 -6.50 -1.71
C THR A 108 1.93 -6.82 -2.66
N LEU A 109 0.72 -7.00 -2.15
CA LEU A 109 -0.40 -7.51 -2.96
C LEU A 109 -0.76 -6.57 -4.10
N MET A 110 -0.89 -5.28 -3.81
CA MET A 110 -1.28 -4.30 -4.80
C MET A 110 -0.20 -4.11 -5.89
N PRO A 111 1.07 -3.79 -5.56
CA PRO A 111 2.10 -3.63 -6.58
C PRO A 111 2.35 -4.90 -7.37
N ILE A 112 2.41 -6.07 -6.72
CA ILE A 112 2.63 -7.34 -7.42
C ILE A 112 1.48 -7.66 -8.37
N THR A 113 0.23 -7.47 -7.95
CA THR A 113 -0.93 -7.70 -8.81
C THR A 113 -0.87 -6.83 -10.06
N ILE A 114 -0.56 -5.54 -9.91
CA ILE A 114 -0.44 -4.62 -11.04
C ILE A 114 0.74 -5.03 -11.95
N MET A 115 1.91 -5.33 -11.38
CA MET A 115 3.07 -5.81 -12.16
C MET A 115 2.76 -7.07 -12.96
N VAL A 116 2.09 -8.05 -12.35
CA VAL A 116 1.66 -9.30 -13.02
C VAL A 116 0.66 -8.98 -14.13
N MET A 117 -0.33 -8.13 -13.87
CA MET A 117 -1.33 -7.75 -14.87
C MET A 117 -0.72 -6.99 -16.06
N LEU A 118 0.32 -6.18 -15.83
CA LEU A 118 1.06 -5.52 -16.91
C LEU A 118 1.89 -6.52 -17.72
N GLN A 119 2.48 -7.51 -17.06
CA GLN A 119 3.28 -8.56 -17.69
C GLN A 119 2.44 -9.51 -18.53
N ILE A 120 1.23 -9.88 -18.07
CA ILE A 120 0.34 -10.80 -18.76
C ILE A 120 -0.41 -10.05 -19.86
N HIS A 121 -0.34 -10.59 -21.11
CA HIS A 121 -1.01 -10.02 -22.27
C HIS A 121 -0.76 -8.50 -22.44
N PRO A 122 0.50 -8.05 -22.62
CA PRO A 122 0.85 -6.62 -22.61
C PRO A 122 0.14 -5.79 -23.69
N LYS A 123 -0.32 -6.43 -24.76
CA LYS A 123 -1.04 -5.79 -25.87
C LYS A 123 -2.55 -5.61 -25.60
N LYS A 124 -3.11 -6.19 -24.54
CA LYS A 124 -4.53 -5.99 -24.20
C LYS A 124 -4.80 -4.56 -23.73
N ASN A 125 -6.01 -4.09 -23.98
CA ASN A 125 -6.45 -2.76 -23.57
C ASN A 125 -6.23 -2.53 -22.07
N PRO A 126 -5.46 -1.51 -21.68
CA PRO A 126 -5.14 -1.25 -20.26
C PRO A 126 -6.37 -0.88 -19.44
N TRP A 127 -7.40 -0.26 -20.02
CA TRP A 127 -8.64 0.07 -19.34
C TRP A 127 -9.39 -1.17 -18.84
N ILE A 128 -9.42 -2.24 -19.64
CA ILE A 128 -10.04 -3.50 -19.22
C ILE A 128 -9.32 -4.08 -18.00
N LYS A 129 -7.99 -4.01 -17.98
CA LYS A 129 -7.18 -4.46 -16.85
C LYS A 129 -7.40 -3.57 -15.62
N ALA A 130 -7.43 -2.25 -15.82
CA ALA A 130 -7.67 -1.29 -14.75
C ALA A 130 -9.02 -1.49 -14.09
N ILE A 131 -10.09 -1.67 -14.88
CA ILE A 131 -11.44 -1.92 -14.37
C ILE A 131 -11.49 -3.28 -13.65
N PHE A 132 -10.90 -4.32 -14.23
CA PHE A 132 -10.82 -5.64 -13.56
C PHE A 132 -10.08 -5.56 -12.23
N PHE A 133 -8.93 -4.89 -12.20
CA PHE A 133 -8.17 -4.67 -10.96
C PHE A 133 -8.99 -3.90 -9.92
N ALA A 134 -9.64 -2.83 -10.32
CA ALA A 134 -10.46 -2.01 -9.43
C ALA A 134 -11.64 -2.80 -8.83
N ILE A 135 -12.31 -3.63 -9.64
CA ILE A 135 -13.38 -4.50 -9.15
C ILE A 135 -12.82 -5.55 -8.19
N LEU A 136 -11.71 -6.20 -8.54
CA LEU A 136 -11.06 -7.20 -7.70
C LEU A 136 -10.64 -6.62 -6.34
N SER A 137 -10.00 -5.45 -6.34
CA SER A 137 -9.54 -4.83 -5.09
C SER A 137 -10.71 -4.32 -4.25
N SER A 138 -11.66 -3.59 -4.85
CA SER A 138 -12.71 -2.90 -4.09
C SER A 138 -13.87 -3.82 -3.69
N TYR A 139 -14.20 -4.85 -4.45
CA TYR A 139 -15.36 -5.71 -4.17
C TYR A 139 -15.02 -7.15 -3.80
N VAL A 140 -13.75 -7.54 -3.86
CA VAL A 140 -13.30 -8.85 -3.38
C VAL A 140 -12.30 -8.68 -2.25
N ALA A 141 -11.20 -7.95 -2.46
CA ALA A 141 -10.15 -7.85 -1.46
C ALA A 141 -10.56 -7.01 -0.24
N GLU A 142 -11.09 -5.80 -0.41
CA GLU A 142 -11.54 -4.96 0.72
C GLU A 142 -12.63 -5.65 1.57
N PRO A 143 -13.71 -6.23 0.99
CA PRO A 143 -14.68 -7.00 1.77
C PRO A 143 -14.09 -8.23 2.45
N PHE A 144 -13.16 -8.93 1.82
CA PHE A 144 -12.47 -10.07 2.40
C PHE A 144 -11.66 -9.68 3.64
N PHE A 145 -10.85 -8.63 3.57
CA PHE A 145 -10.11 -8.13 4.73
C PHE A 145 -11.02 -7.53 5.80
N THR A 146 -12.18 -6.99 5.42
CA THR A 146 -13.21 -6.54 6.37
C THR A 146 -13.84 -7.73 7.09
N TRP A 147 -14.17 -8.80 6.36
CA TRP A 147 -14.70 -10.04 6.94
C TRP A 147 -13.69 -10.68 7.91
N LEU A 148 -12.40 -10.67 7.58
CA LEU A 148 -11.32 -11.10 8.49
C LEU A 148 -11.09 -10.14 9.66
N THR A 149 -11.84 -9.06 9.78
CA THR A 149 -11.68 -8.02 10.80
C THR A 149 -10.35 -7.26 10.75
N VAL A 150 -9.54 -7.48 9.73
CA VAL A 150 -8.25 -6.79 9.52
C VAL A 150 -8.46 -5.34 9.12
N TYR A 151 -9.32 -5.10 8.13
CA TYR A 151 -9.67 -3.78 7.61
C TYR A 151 -11.00 -3.29 8.18
N ASN A 152 -11.06 -2.03 8.58
CA ASN A 152 -12.29 -1.39 9.08
C ASN A 152 -12.57 -0.10 8.33
N PRO A 153 -13.51 -0.10 7.37
CA PRO A 153 -13.93 1.09 6.64
C PRO A 153 -14.89 1.94 7.47
N VAL A 154 -14.37 2.86 8.28
CA VAL A 154 -15.16 3.67 9.23
C VAL A 154 -16.11 4.65 8.53
N ARG A 155 -15.55 5.43 7.59
CA ARG A 155 -16.27 6.43 6.78
C ARG A 155 -16.07 6.23 5.28
N TRP A 156 -15.63 5.03 4.89
CA TRP A 156 -15.29 4.69 3.52
C TRP A 156 -16.24 3.66 2.94
N ARG A 157 -16.62 3.81 1.68
CA ARG A 157 -17.39 2.81 0.93
C ARG A 157 -16.48 2.19 -0.12
N PHE A 158 -16.54 0.89 -0.29
CA PHE A 158 -15.73 0.14 -1.27
C PHE A 158 -15.85 0.73 -2.70
N THR A 159 -17.02 1.27 -3.04
CA THR A 159 -17.24 1.93 -4.33
C THR A 159 -16.33 3.15 -4.55
N TYR A 160 -15.92 3.84 -3.49
CA TYR A 160 -15.02 5.00 -3.60
C TYR A 160 -13.60 4.59 -3.99
N SER A 161 -13.21 3.36 -3.68
CA SER A 161 -11.91 2.80 -4.08
C SER A 161 -11.83 2.57 -5.58
N VAL A 162 -12.93 2.29 -6.27
CA VAL A 162 -12.93 1.94 -7.70
C VAL A 162 -12.23 2.98 -8.58
N PRO A 163 -12.61 4.28 -8.58
CA PRO A 163 -11.94 5.27 -9.42
C PRO A 163 -10.47 5.48 -9.02
N ILE A 164 -10.14 5.34 -7.73
CA ILE A 164 -8.77 5.47 -7.23
C ILE A 164 -7.91 4.31 -7.74
N GLN A 165 -8.40 3.08 -7.67
CA GLN A 165 -7.69 1.90 -8.14
C GLN A 165 -7.48 1.94 -9.67
N ILE A 166 -8.48 2.43 -10.43
CA ILE A 166 -8.33 2.68 -11.87
C ILE A 166 -7.22 3.71 -12.12
N ALA A 167 -7.22 4.82 -11.39
CA ALA A 167 -6.22 5.87 -11.57
C ALA A 167 -4.80 5.37 -11.26
N ILE A 168 -4.62 4.61 -10.18
CA ILE A 168 -3.34 4.00 -9.82
C ILE A 168 -2.86 3.04 -10.91
N PHE A 169 -3.74 2.14 -11.39
CA PHE A 169 -3.39 1.20 -12.46
C PHE A 169 -3.01 1.93 -13.75
N MET A 170 -3.79 2.93 -14.16
CA MET A 170 -3.52 3.70 -15.37
C MET A 170 -2.24 4.52 -15.26
N GLY A 171 -1.96 5.09 -14.07
CA GLY A 171 -0.68 5.73 -13.78
C GLY A 171 0.48 4.76 -13.90
N ALA A 172 0.37 3.56 -13.31
CA ALA A 172 1.37 2.50 -13.42
C ALA A 172 1.61 2.08 -14.88
N TYR A 173 0.54 1.92 -15.66
CA TYR A 173 0.62 1.64 -17.09
C TYR A 173 1.32 2.77 -17.85
N TRP A 174 0.92 4.02 -17.62
CA TRP A 174 1.56 5.18 -18.25
C TRP A 174 3.05 5.26 -17.91
N PHE A 175 3.41 5.03 -16.66
CA PHE A 175 4.78 4.96 -16.20
C PHE A 175 5.57 3.88 -16.97
N SER A 176 4.99 2.69 -17.14
CA SER A 176 5.63 1.59 -17.86
C SER A 176 5.97 1.90 -19.31
N LEU A 177 5.29 2.88 -19.93
CA LEU A 177 5.54 3.31 -21.30
C LEU A 177 6.63 4.40 -21.40
N ARG A 178 6.92 5.10 -20.30
CA ARG A 178 7.80 6.28 -20.29
C ARG A 178 9.24 5.99 -19.87
N ILE A 179 9.46 4.86 -19.21
CA ILE A 179 10.77 4.57 -18.64
C ILE A 179 11.74 4.11 -19.74
N LYS A 180 12.79 4.88 -19.90
CA LYS A 180 13.97 4.52 -20.67
C LYS A 180 15.17 4.62 -19.73
N PHE A 181 15.74 3.48 -19.36
CA PHE A 181 16.97 3.47 -18.57
C PHE A 181 18.16 3.72 -19.49
N THR A 182 18.83 4.84 -19.27
CA THR A 182 20.15 5.10 -19.85
C THR A 182 21.21 4.79 -18.80
N PRO A 183 22.29 4.07 -19.10
CA PRO A 183 23.38 3.86 -18.15
C PRO A 183 23.94 5.18 -17.64
N LEU A 184 24.26 5.24 -16.34
CA LEU A 184 24.84 6.45 -15.71
C LEU A 184 26.27 6.73 -16.17
N SER A 185 26.96 5.71 -16.70
CA SER A 185 28.25 5.84 -17.36
C SER A 185 28.15 5.22 -18.73
N GLU A 186 28.17 6.01 -19.80
CA GLU A 186 28.73 5.53 -21.05
C GLU A 186 30.21 5.29 -20.78
N LYS A 187 30.65 4.03 -20.81
CA LYS A 187 32.06 3.75 -21.03
C LYS A 187 32.34 4.28 -22.43
N ASP A 188 33.03 5.42 -22.48
CA ASP A 188 33.69 5.88 -23.69
C ASP A 188 34.57 4.72 -24.18
N SER A 189 34.10 4.05 -25.25
CA SER A 189 34.83 3.01 -25.96
C SER A 189 35.41 3.59 -27.23
#